data_ed7f49239a3e16cb49d60cf6496b1965
#
_entry.id   ed7f49239a3e16cb49d60cf6496b1965
#
_cell.length_a   1.000
_cell.length_b   1.000
_cell.length_c   1.000
_cell.angle_alpha   90.00
_cell.angle_beta   90.00
_cell.angle_gamma   90.00
#
_symmetry.space_group_name_H-M   'P 1'
#
loop_
_entity.id
_entity.type
_entity.pdbx_description
1 polymer ?
#
loop_
_entity_poly.entity_id
_entity_poly.type
_entity_poly.pdbx_seq_one_letter_code
_entity_poly.pdbx_strand_id
1 'polypeptide(L)'
;DVSYNIAWNHNEITDLVDGDAGYYAWSGDKISRGNNTLIQANTVGKATNSFFVYQQVYDENGKPIEGMYVDRDGNGRIDNGDRYFYKKPSADVIMGLTTKFLYKNWDLSMSFRASIGNYVYYDFLSNRAMVSQSGLYSNSALHNSTAEAVALGFTGVGVGNDNYLSDYFVRNASYLKCSNITLGYSFPALFKVCLLYTSDAADDK
;
A
#
# COMPACT_ATOMS: atom_id res chain seq x y z
N ASP A 1 -6.13 20.28 -25.03
CA ASP A 1 -4.82 20.17 -24.39
C ASP A 1 -4.68 18.79 -23.75
N VAL A 2 -3.50 18.19 -23.91
CA VAL A 2 -3.15 16.90 -23.28
C VAL A 2 -1.75 17.07 -22.70
N SER A 3 -1.60 16.74 -21.43
CA SER A 3 -0.32 16.70 -20.73
C SER A 3 -0.12 15.29 -20.16
N TYR A 4 1.03 14.71 -20.46
CA TYR A 4 1.41 13.37 -19.99
C TYR A 4 2.82 13.41 -19.43
N ASN A 5 3.00 12.74 -18.31
CA ASN A 5 4.31 12.50 -17.72
C ASN A 5 4.45 11.03 -17.31
N ILE A 6 5.66 10.52 -17.41
CA ILE A 6 6.05 9.19 -16.96
C ILE A 6 7.44 9.27 -16.33
N ALA A 7 7.60 8.61 -15.20
CA ALA A 7 8.89 8.45 -14.55
C ALA A 7 9.12 6.97 -14.24
N TRP A 8 10.29 6.46 -14.61
CA TRP A 8 10.80 5.16 -14.17
C TRP A 8 11.75 5.36 -13.01
N ASN A 9 11.59 4.56 -11.99
CA ASN A 9 12.42 4.57 -10.81
C ASN A 9 13.01 3.19 -10.58
N HIS A 10 14.33 3.11 -10.53
CA HIS A 10 15.06 1.94 -10.10
C HIS A 10 16.05 2.35 -9.03
N ASN A 11 16.00 1.72 -7.89
CA ASN A 11 16.98 1.93 -6.83
C ASN A 11 17.50 0.59 -6.34
N GLU A 12 18.78 0.56 -6.02
CA GLU A 12 19.47 -0.58 -5.47
C GLU A 12 20.56 -0.08 -4.51
N ILE A 13 20.67 -0.74 -3.38
CA ILE A 13 21.73 -0.44 -2.42
C ILE A 13 23.02 -1.12 -2.89
N THR A 14 24.04 -0.35 -3.14
CA THR A 14 25.33 -0.83 -3.63
C THR A 14 26.32 -1.11 -2.49
N ASP A 15 26.18 -0.41 -1.37
CA ASP A 15 27.03 -0.57 -0.20
C ASP A 15 26.28 -0.15 1.07
N LEU A 16 26.51 -0.85 2.17
CA LEU A 16 25.92 -0.54 3.48
C LEU A 16 26.95 -0.48 4.60
N VAL A 17 27.82 -1.48 4.68
CA VAL A 17 28.87 -1.60 5.69
C VAL A 17 30.01 -2.38 5.05
N ASP A 18 31.24 -1.95 5.26
CA ASP A 18 32.45 -2.52 4.67
C ASP A 18 32.45 -4.06 4.63
N GLY A 19 32.21 -4.61 3.43
CA GLY A 19 32.55 -5.97 3.05
C GLY A 19 31.66 -7.11 3.55
N ASP A 20 30.56 -6.84 4.30
CA ASP A 20 29.67 -7.91 4.75
C ASP A 20 28.48 -8.10 3.79
N ALA A 21 28.59 -9.05 2.87
CA ALA A 21 27.55 -9.38 1.89
C ALA A 21 26.25 -9.94 2.52
N GLY A 22 26.28 -10.36 3.77
CA GLY A 22 25.11 -10.88 4.50
C GLY A 22 24.46 -9.86 5.44
N TYR A 23 25.06 -8.68 5.57
CA TYR A 23 24.54 -7.66 6.48
C TYR A 23 23.22 -7.07 6.00
N TYR A 24 22.30 -6.89 6.95
CA TYR A 24 21.09 -6.12 6.72
C TYR A 24 20.80 -5.18 7.90
N ALA A 25 20.27 -4.02 7.59
CA ALA A 25 19.86 -3.04 8.58
C ALA A 25 18.31 -2.91 8.57
N TRP A 26 17.68 -3.08 9.71
CA TRP A 26 16.24 -2.87 9.85
C TRP A 26 15.85 -1.45 9.45
N SER A 27 14.72 -1.32 8.78
CA SER A 27 14.22 -0.06 8.26
C SER A 27 12.68 -0.01 8.28
N GLY A 28 12.12 1.12 7.85
CA GLY A 28 10.68 1.34 7.82
C GLY A 28 10.06 1.57 9.20
N ASP A 29 8.74 1.59 9.21
CA ASP A 29 7.96 1.78 10.43
C ASP A 29 7.56 0.45 11.07
N LYS A 30 7.22 0.51 12.34
CA LYS A 30 6.73 -0.63 13.13
C LYS A 30 5.32 -1.00 12.67
N ILE A 31 5.07 -2.30 12.57
CA ILE A 31 3.72 -2.80 12.33
C ILE A 31 2.89 -2.78 13.60
N SER A 32 1.57 -2.74 13.46
CA SER A 32 0.62 -2.68 14.60
C SER A 32 0.65 -3.93 15.47
N ARG A 33 1.04 -5.05 14.88
CA ARG A 33 1.14 -6.32 15.58
C ARG A 33 2.57 -6.61 16.01
N GLY A 34 2.71 -7.24 17.16
CA GLY A 34 4.01 -7.48 17.76
C GLY A 34 4.52 -6.28 18.58
N ASN A 35 5.58 -6.50 19.30
CA ASN A 35 6.19 -5.46 20.13
C ASN A 35 7.35 -4.82 19.39
N ASN A 36 7.14 -3.66 18.81
CA ASN A 36 8.15 -2.93 18.04
C ASN A 36 8.70 -3.69 16.82
N THR A 37 7.88 -4.52 16.19
CA THR A 37 8.33 -5.39 15.09
C THR A 37 8.47 -4.61 13.80
N LEU A 38 9.63 -4.74 13.16
CA LEU A 38 9.94 -4.23 11.83
C LEU A 38 9.88 -5.39 10.82
N ILE A 39 9.43 -5.10 9.60
CA ILE A 39 9.28 -6.07 8.53
C ILE A 39 10.01 -5.65 7.26
N GLN A 40 10.68 -4.53 7.30
CA GLN A 40 11.48 -4.01 6.20
C GLN A 40 12.94 -3.94 6.63
N ALA A 41 13.82 -4.18 5.68
CA ALA A 41 15.25 -4.05 5.90
C ALA A 41 15.96 -3.59 4.63
N ASN A 42 17.14 -3.05 4.81
CA ASN A 42 18.07 -2.65 3.76
C ASN A 42 19.21 -3.65 3.71
N THR A 43 19.55 -4.12 2.53
CA THR A 43 20.74 -4.96 2.25
C THR A 43 21.29 -4.67 0.87
N VAL A 44 22.52 -4.97 0.64
CA VAL A 44 23.19 -4.79 -0.67
C VAL A 44 22.50 -5.66 -1.74
N GLY A 45 22.35 -5.13 -2.95
CA GLY A 45 21.68 -5.81 -4.07
C GLY A 45 20.16 -5.79 -4.00
N LYS A 46 19.56 -5.03 -3.07
CA LYS A 46 18.12 -4.86 -2.96
C LYS A 46 17.71 -3.38 -2.94
N ALA A 47 16.46 -3.13 -3.26
CA ALA A 47 15.89 -1.80 -3.13
C ALA A 47 15.77 -1.40 -1.66
N THR A 48 15.79 -0.11 -1.39
CA THR A 48 15.59 0.43 -0.04
C THR A 48 14.24 0.01 0.54
N ASN A 49 14.22 -0.29 1.83
CA ASN A 49 13.03 -0.69 2.59
C ASN A 49 12.32 -1.92 2.02
N SER A 50 13.06 -2.87 1.42
CA SER A 50 12.48 -4.12 0.95
C SER A 50 11.89 -4.92 2.10
N PHE A 51 10.76 -5.61 1.84
CA PHE A 51 10.11 -6.45 2.85
C PHE A 51 10.96 -7.68 3.13
N PHE A 52 11.23 -7.92 4.41
CA PHE A 52 12.04 -9.03 4.93
C PHE A 52 11.15 -9.93 5.78
N VAL A 53 10.59 -10.97 5.15
CA VAL A 53 9.46 -11.76 5.65
C VAL A 53 9.66 -13.23 5.40
N TYR A 54 8.82 -14.08 6.03
CA TYR A 54 8.77 -15.51 5.75
C TYR A 54 7.99 -15.81 4.47
N GLN A 55 8.40 -16.84 3.76
CA GLN A 55 7.66 -17.35 2.61
C GLN A 55 6.51 -18.24 3.09
N GLN A 56 5.28 -17.88 2.74
CA GLN A 56 4.08 -18.62 3.10
C GLN A 56 3.98 -19.95 2.36
N VAL A 57 3.54 -20.99 3.06
CA VAL A 57 3.11 -22.27 2.46
C VAL A 57 1.60 -22.22 2.21
N TYR A 58 1.18 -22.73 1.05
CA TYR A 58 -0.23 -22.80 0.63
C TYR A 58 -0.68 -24.23 0.46
N ASP A 59 -1.98 -24.46 0.67
CA ASP A 59 -2.62 -25.73 0.37
C ASP A 59 -2.86 -25.90 -1.15
N GLU A 60 -3.42 -27.06 -1.52
CA GLU A 60 -3.73 -27.39 -2.93
C GLU A 60 -4.76 -26.44 -3.57
N ASN A 61 -5.53 -25.71 -2.76
CA ASN A 61 -6.52 -24.74 -3.20
C ASN A 61 -5.95 -23.30 -3.25
N GLY A 62 -4.67 -23.13 -2.95
CA GLY A 62 -4.03 -21.82 -2.89
C GLY A 62 -4.36 -21.02 -1.62
N LYS A 63 -4.89 -21.65 -0.58
CA LYS A 63 -5.15 -21.02 0.71
C LYS A 63 -3.89 -21.11 1.57
N PRO A 64 -3.47 -20.00 2.23
CA PRO A 64 -2.32 -20.03 3.11
C PRO A 64 -2.59 -20.92 4.33
N ILE A 65 -1.63 -21.75 4.68
CA ILE A 65 -1.70 -22.63 5.85
C ILE A 65 -1.15 -21.85 7.04
N GLU A 66 -1.97 -21.69 8.09
CA GLU A 66 -1.62 -20.94 9.28
C GLU A 66 -0.32 -21.46 9.91
N GLY A 67 0.67 -20.57 10.09
CA GLY A 67 1.93 -20.88 10.78
C GLY A 67 2.90 -21.79 10.04
N MET A 68 2.61 -22.10 8.78
CA MET A 68 3.53 -22.87 7.95
C MET A 68 4.30 -21.97 6.98
N TYR A 69 5.61 -22.02 7.10
CA TYR A 69 6.54 -21.29 6.26
C TYR A 69 7.55 -22.22 5.62
N VAL A 70 8.17 -21.78 4.56
CA VAL A 70 9.22 -22.53 3.88
C VAL A 70 10.50 -22.45 4.71
N ASP A 71 11.03 -23.60 5.11
CA ASP A 71 12.36 -23.75 5.68
C ASP A 71 13.38 -23.53 4.55
N ARG A 72 13.99 -22.34 4.50
CA ARG A 72 14.85 -21.93 3.40
C ARG A 72 16.30 -22.34 3.60
N ASP A 73 16.75 -22.44 4.82
CA ASP A 73 18.11 -22.87 5.16
C ASP A 73 18.22 -24.38 5.39
N GLY A 74 17.08 -25.09 5.47
CA GLY A 74 17.02 -26.55 5.59
C GLY A 74 17.41 -27.07 6.96
N ASN A 75 17.33 -26.24 8.01
CA ASN A 75 17.74 -26.63 9.36
C ASN A 75 16.64 -27.38 10.15
N GLY A 76 15.44 -27.52 9.57
CA GLY A 76 14.27 -28.18 10.17
C GLY A 76 13.53 -27.34 11.21
N ARG A 77 13.80 -26.04 11.26
CA ARG A 77 13.14 -25.06 12.14
C ARG A 77 12.84 -23.80 11.37
N ILE A 78 11.76 -23.13 11.76
CA ILE A 78 11.46 -21.81 11.20
C ILE A 78 11.99 -20.75 12.15
N ASP A 79 13.02 -20.03 11.70
CA ASP A 79 13.68 -18.98 12.45
C ASP A 79 14.04 -17.78 11.56
N ASN A 80 14.79 -16.83 12.09
CA ASN A 80 15.18 -15.64 11.33
C ASN A 80 16.00 -15.93 10.07
N GLY A 81 16.64 -17.10 9.98
CA GLY A 81 17.38 -17.56 8.81
C GLY A 81 16.48 -17.83 7.59
N ASP A 82 15.19 -18.12 7.83
CA ASP A 82 14.22 -18.42 6.77
C ASP A 82 13.56 -17.19 6.17
N ARG A 83 13.82 -15.99 6.72
CA ARG A 83 13.33 -14.77 6.13
C ARG A 83 14.06 -14.44 4.85
N TYR A 84 13.35 -13.81 3.93
CA TYR A 84 13.90 -13.41 2.64
C TYR A 84 13.41 -12.03 2.22
N PHE A 85 14.18 -11.38 1.36
CA PHE A 85 13.78 -10.12 0.75
C PHE A 85 12.80 -10.40 -0.38
N TYR A 86 11.57 -9.96 -0.20
CA TYR A 86 10.47 -10.28 -1.12
C TYR A 86 10.24 -9.17 -2.15
N LYS A 87 9.55 -8.11 -1.80
CA LYS A 87 9.15 -7.00 -2.66
C LYS A 87 9.55 -5.67 -2.04
N LYS A 88 9.38 -4.58 -2.78
CA LYS A 88 9.72 -3.23 -2.34
C LYS A 88 8.50 -2.32 -2.29
N PRO A 89 8.47 -1.29 -1.41
CA PRO A 89 7.36 -0.34 -1.33
C PRO A 89 7.40 0.71 -2.45
N SER A 90 8.58 0.99 -3.02
CA SER A 90 8.75 2.00 -4.07
C SER A 90 8.17 1.53 -5.40
N ALA A 91 7.49 2.43 -6.10
CA ALA A 91 6.98 2.15 -7.44
C ALA A 91 8.10 2.09 -8.48
N ASP A 92 7.95 1.18 -9.45
CA ASP A 92 8.83 1.12 -10.63
C ASP A 92 8.46 2.21 -11.64
N VAL A 93 7.15 2.48 -11.78
CA VAL A 93 6.65 3.48 -12.72
C VAL A 93 5.60 4.36 -12.07
N ILE A 94 5.73 5.67 -12.26
CA ILE A 94 4.74 6.66 -11.86
C ILE A 94 4.31 7.41 -13.12
N MET A 95 2.99 7.56 -13.34
CA MET A 95 2.43 8.22 -14.50
C MET A 95 1.38 9.24 -14.09
N GLY A 96 1.32 10.33 -14.86
CA GLY A 96 0.26 11.32 -14.79
C GLY A 96 -0.26 11.67 -16.18
N LEU A 97 -1.58 11.82 -16.30
CA LEU A 97 -2.25 12.26 -17.51
C LEU A 97 -3.28 13.32 -17.14
N THR A 98 -3.17 14.49 -17.74
CA THR A 98 -4.20 15.52 -17.63
C THR A 98 -4.65 15.90 -19.02
N THR A 99 -5.97 15.93 -19.22
CA THR A 99 -6.58 16.28 -20.51
C THR A 99 -7.60 17.38 -20.30
N LYS A 100 -7.68 18.30 -21.27
CA LYS A 100 -8.70 19.34 -21.31
C LYS A 100 -9.24 19.43 -22.75
N PHE A 101 -10.55 19.22 -22.88
CA PHE A 101 -11.28 19.31 -24.13
C PHE A 101 -12.24 20.49 -24.06
N LEU A 102 -12.22 21.31 -25.09
CA LEU A 102 -13.13 22.44 -25.27
C LEU A 102 -13.88 22.23 -26.58
N TYR A 103 -15.18 22.21 -26.53
CA TYR A 103 -16.01 22.11 -27.73
C TYR A 103 -17.22 23.03 -27.62
N LYS A 104 -17.22 24.10 -28.41
CA LYS A 104 -18.24 25.16 -28.34
C LYS A 104 -18.34 25.70 -26.90
N ASN A 105 -19.47 25.48 -26.27
CA ASN A 105 -19.75 25.93 -24.90
C ASN A 105 -19.48 24.86 -23.82
N TRP A 106 -18.96 23.68 -24.23
CA TRP A 106 -18.62 22.61 -23.32
C TRP A 106 -17.13 22.61 -23.03
N ASP A 107 -16.79 22.38 -21.77
CA ASP A 107 -15.45 22.05 -21.34
C ASP A 107 -15.47 20.73 -20.52
N LEU A 108 -14.52 19.89 -20.81
CA LEU A 108 -14.27 18.65 -20.09
C LEU A 108 -12.80 18.60 -19.70
N SER A 109 -12.53 18.46 -18.41
CA SER A 109 -11.19 18.20 -17.92
C SER A 109 -11.13 16.91 -17.12
N MET A 110 -10.06 16.15 -17.30
CA MET A 110 -9.82 14.89 -16.60
C MET A 110 -8.36 14.83 -16.17
N SER A 111 -8.12 14.28 -14.98
CA SER A 111 -6.79 14.04 -14.46
C SER A 111 -6.67 12.63 -13.88
N PHE A 112 -5.68 11.90 -14.36
CA PHE A 112 -5.39 10.52 -13.93
C PHE A 112 -3.97 10.44 -13.40
N ARG A 113 -3.77 9.55 -12.45
CA ARG A 113 -2.45 9.17 -11.97
C ARG A 113 -2.37 7.67 -11.77
N ALA A 114 -1.21 7.09 -12.04
CA ALA A 114 -0.94 5.69 -11.81
C ALA A 114 0.41 5.52 -11.09
N SER A 115 0.47 4.49 -10.27
CA SER A 115 1.67 3.99 -9.62
C SER A 115 1.71 2.49 -9.82
N ILE A 116 2.83 1.97 -10.33
CA ILE A 116 2.93 0.57 -10.74
C ILE A 116 4.19 -0.04 -10.14
N GLY A 117 4.09 -1.28 -9.67
CA GLY A 117 5.21 -2.07 -9.14
C GLY A 117 5.51 -1.81 -7.66
N ASN A 118 4.70 -1.01 -6.98
CA ASN A 118 4.81 -0.81 -5.53
C ASN A 118 4.02 -1.86 -4.75
N TYR A 119 4.54 -2.21 -3.58
CA TYR A 119 3.92 -3.15 -2.65
C TYR A 119 3.73 -2.50 -1.29
N VAL A 120 2.74 -3.00 -0.55
CA VAL A 120 2.41 -2.53 0.80
C VAL A 120 2.18 -3.72 1.70
N TYR A 121 2.61 -3.62 2.94
CA TYR A 121 2.20 -4.57 3.95
C TYR A 121 0.79 -4.24 4.45
N TYR A 122 -0.12 -5.22 4.37
CA TYR A 122 -1.52 -5.05 4.76
C TYR A 122 -1.66 -5.25 6.28
N ASP A 123 -1.20 -4.26 7.04
CA ASP A 123 -1.15 -4.26 8.49
C ASP A 123 -2.53 -4.46 9.13
N PHE A 124 -3.56 -3.88 8.55
CA PHE A 124 -4.92 -4.07 9.06
C PHE A 124 -5.37 -5.53 8.98
N LEU A 125 -5.12 -6.21 7.86
CA LEU A 125 -5.46 -7.63 7.72
C LEU A 125 -4.62 -8.48 8.68
N SER A 126 -3.31 -8.26 8.75
CA SER A 126 -2.43 -9.05 9.62
C SER A 126 -2.84 -8.96 11.09
N ASN A 127 -3.27 -7.78 11.53
CA ASN A 127 -3.74 -7.54 12.88
C ASN A 127 -5.13 -8.15 13.15
N ARG A 128 -5.96 -8.35 12.11
CA ARG A 128 -7.33 -8.89 12.18
C ARG A 128 -7.49 -10.26 11.55
N ALA A 129 -6.40 -10.91 11.15
CA ALA A 129 -6.43 -12.20 10.48
C ALA A 129 -6.80 -13.36 11.42
N MET A 130 -6.71 -13.18 12.74
CA MET A 130 -7.08 -14.21 13.70
C MET A 130 -8.50 -14.00 14.19
N VAL A 131 -9.31 -15.04 14.03
CA VAL A 131 -10.67 -15.16 14.57
C VAL A 131 -10.59 -15.93 15.87
N SER A 132 -9.99 -15.36 16.92
CA SER A 132 -9.97 -15.98 18.24
C SER A 132 -11.11 -15.47 19.10
N GLN A 133 -11.70 -16.36 19.91
CA GLN A 133 -12.74 -16.00 20.88
C GLN A 133 -12.27 -14.94 21.88
N SER A 134 -11.00 -14.96 22.26
CA SER A 134 -10.43 -13.96 23.16
C SER A 134 -10.39 -12.56 22.54
N GLY A 135 -10.26 -12.45 21.22
CA GLY A 135 -10.34 -11.16 20.49
C GLY A 135 -11.76 -10.61 20.41
N LEU A 136 -12.77 -11.47 20.42
CA LEU A 136 -14.18 -11.08 20.39
C LEU A 136 -14.69 -10.58 21.75
N TYR A 137 -14.11 -11.07 22.85
CA TYR A 137 -14.54 -10.76 24.21
C TYR A 137 -13.65 -9.78 24.98
N SER A 138 -12.52 -9.37 24.42
CA SER A 138 -11.74 -8.29 25.02
C SER A 138 -12.53 -6.97 24.91
N ASN A 139 -12.35 -6.08 25.85
CA ASN A 139 -13.09 -4.80 26.08
C ASN A 139 -13.32 -3.89 24.85
N SER A 140 -13.05 -4.37 23.67
CA SER A 140 -13.27 -3.70 22.39
C SER A 140 -14.34 -4.46 21.59
N ALA A 141 -15.55 -4.50 22.10
CA ALA A 141 -16.72 -5.14 21.46
C ALA A 141 -17.00 -4.72 19.99
N LEU A 142 -16.27 -3.76 19.47
CA LEU A 142 -16.37 -3.23 18.11
C LEU A 142 -15.24 -3.71 17.18
N HIS A 143 -14.41 -4.65 17.62
CA HIS A 143 -13.35 -5.21 16.77
C HIS A 143 -13.91 -6.30 15.87
N ASN A 144 -14.49 -5.91 14.75
CA ASN A 144 -14.93 -6.84 13.72
C ASN A 144 -13.73 -7.38 12.93
N SER A 145 -13.75 -8.69 12.66
CA SER A 145 -12.84 -9.30 11.69
C SER A 145 -13.23 -8.91 10.27
N THR A 146 -12.25 -8.84 9.37
CA THR A 146 -12.53 -8.66 7.93
C THR A 146 -13.13 -9.94 7.35
N ALA A 147 -13.89 -9.82 6.26
CA ALA A 147 -14.40 -10.99 5.54
C ALA A 147 -13.25 -11.91 5.07
N GLU A 148 -12.12 -11.32 4.67
CA GLU A 148 -10.92 -12.07 4.30
C GLU A 148 -10.33 -12.83 5.50
N ALA A 149 -10.25 -12.21 6.69
CA ALA A 149 -9.78 -12.89 7.89
C ALA A 149 -10.67 -14.07 8.29
N VAL A 150 -11.98 -13.91 8.16
CA VAL A 150 -12.94 -15.00 8.40
C VAL A 150 -12.75 -16.14 7.39
N ALA A 151 -12.55 -15.82 6.11
CA ALA A 151 -12.29 -16.80 5.06
C ALA A 151 -10.96 -17.56 5.27
N LEU A 152 -9.93 -16.86 5.79
CA LEU A 152 -8.66 -17.48 6.17
C LEU A 152 -8.85 -18.49 7.29
N GLY A 153 -9.68 -18.15 8.30
CA GLY A 153 -9.93 -19.00 9.47
C GLY A 153 -8.72 -19.15 10.38
N PHE A 154 -7.80 -18.20 10.37
CA PHE A 154 -6.62 -18.22 11.25
C PHE A 154 -7.06 -18.04 12.70
N THR A 155 -6.63 -18.94 13.56
CA THR A 155 -7.03 -18.97 14.97
C THR A 155 -5.94 -18.46 15.91
N GLY A 156 -4.67 -18.50 15.48
CA GLY A 156 -3.50 -18.19 16.30
C GLY A 156 -3.21 -19.25 17.37
N VAL A 157 -3.97 -20.34 17.39
CA VAL A 157 -3.81 -21.40 18.38
C VAL A 157 -2.67 -22.32 17.98
N GLY A 158 -1.70 -22.49 18.87
CA GLY A 158 -0.57 -23.42 18.65
C GLY A 158 0.50 -22.92 17.69
N VAL A 159 0.37 -21.70 17.19
CA VAL A 159 1.32 -21.08 16.28
C VAL A 159 2.00 -19.91 17.00
N GLY A 160 3.29 -19.81 16.90
CA GLY A 160 4.03 -18.68 17.45
C GLY A 160 3.45 -17.35 16.97
N ASN A 161 3.77 -16.26 17.65
CA ASN A 161 3.26 -14.92 17.35
C ASN A 161 3.68 -14.36 15.98
N ASP A 162 4.32 -15.15 15.13
CA ASP A 162 4.98 -14.72 13.90
C ASP A 162 4.16 -14.92 12.62
N ASN A 163 2.90 -15.39 12.73
CA ASN A 163 1.99 -15.57 11.58
C ASN A 163 1.86 -14.34 10.69
N TYR A 164 2.05 -13.18 11.26
CA TYR A 164 1.94 -11.90 10.59
C TYR A 164 3.20 -11.49 9.81
N LEU A 165 4.32 -12.19 9.98
CA LEU A 165 5.59 -11.88 9.29
C LEU A 165 5.70 -12.57 7.93
N SER A 166 4.58 -12.96 7.35
CA SER A 166 4.48 -13.68 6.09
C SER A 166 4.39 -12.74 4.89
N ASP A 167 4.94 -13.16 3.76
CA ASP A 167 4.79 -12.51 2.46
C ASP A 167 3.33 -12.47 1.98
N TYR A 168 2.46 -13.33 2.53
CA TYR A 168 1.02 -13.30 2.28
C TYR A 168 0.40 -11.93 2.54
N PHE A 169 0.88 -11.20 3.55
CA PHE A 169 0.36 -9.86 3.87
C PHE A 169 1.01 -8.74 3.05
N VAL A 170 2.02 -9.05 2.24
CA VAL A 170 2.62 -8.06 1.33
C VAL A 170 1.84 -8.07 0.02
N ARG A 171 1.06 -7.03 -0.22
CA ARG A 171 0.12 -6.92 -1.33
C ARG A 171 0.62 -5.95 -2.39
N ASN A 172 0.27 -6.25 -3.64
CA ASN A 172 0.48 -5.30 -4.74
C ASN A 172 -0.42 -4.08 -4.52
N ALA A 173 0.20 -2.90 -4.44
CA ALA A 173 -0.46 -1.61 -4.24
C ALA A 173 -0.46 -0.75 -5.52
N SER A 174 -0.22 -1.36 -6.68
CA SER A 174 -0.32 -0.66 -7.96
C SER A 174 -1.74 -0.15 -8.18
N TYR A 175 -1.88 1.07 -8.66
CA TYR A 175 -3.18 1.65 -8.93
C TYR A 175 -3.19 2.56 -10.15
N LEU A 176 -4.38 2.69 -10.74
CA LEU A 176 -4.76 3.77 -11.63
C LEU A 176 -5.91 4.54 -10.98
N LYS A 177 -5.72 5.81 -10.72
CA LYS A 177 -6.71 6.67 -10.05
C LYS A 177 -7.12 7.81 -10.97
N CYS A 178 -8.43 7.99 -11.14
CA CYS A 178 -8.98 9.23 -11.62
C CYS A 178 -9.03 10.23 -10.45
N SER A 179 -8.27 11.30 -10.55
CA SER A 179 -8.17 12.32 -9.50
C SER A 179 -9.26 13.37 -9.62
N ASN A 180 -9.64 13.70 -10.84
CA ASN A 180 -10.66 14.70 -11.13
C ASN A 180 -11.30 14.43 -12.49
N ILE A 181 -12.62 14.62 -12.58
CA ILE A 181 -13.38 14.78 -13.83
C ILE A 181 -14.28 15.98 -13.63
N THR A 182 -14.15 16.97 -14.49
CA THR A 182 -14.99 18.17 -14.47
C THR A 182 -15.62 18.35 -15.84
N LEU A 183 -16.93 18.48 -15.88
CA LEU A 183 -17.69 18.82 -17.08
C LEU A 183 -18.36 20.17 -16.85
N GLY A 184 -18.03 21.14 -17.68
CA GLY A 184 -18.61 22.47 -17.64
C GLY A 184 -19.39 22.79 -18.90
N TYR A 185 -20.39 23.63 -18.76
CA TYR A 185 -21.14 24.22 -19.88
C TYR A 185 -21.33 25.72 -19.66
N SER A 186 -20.80 26.50 -20.59
CA SER A 186 -20.96 27.97 -20.60
C SER A 186 -22.26 28.34 -21.28
N PHE A 187 -23.27 28.76 -20.52
CA PHE A 187 -24.52 29.23 -21.10
C PHE A 187 -24.27 30.52 -21.88
N PRO A 188 -24.73 30.61 -23.14
CA PRO A 188 -24.74 31.90 -23.82
C PRO A 188 -25.61 32.88 -23.02
N ALA A 189 -25.22 34.14 -22.97
CA ALA A 189 -25.89 35.15 -22.20
C ALA A 189 -27.37 35.23 -22.63
N LEU A 190 -28.22 34.45 -21.99
CA LEU A 190 -29.67 34.41 -22.22
C LEU A 190 -30.39 35.66 -21.63
N PHE A 191 -29.75 36.35 -20.71
CA PHE A 191 -30.28 37.54 -20.07
C PHE A 191 -29.23 38.67 -20.16
N LYS A 192 -29.55 39.72 -20.87
CA LYS A 192 -28.83 41.01 -20.82
C LYS A 192 -29.14 41.75 -19.51
N VAL A 193 -29.19 41.06 -18.41
CA VAL A 193 -29.33 41.69 -17.09
C VAL A 193 -27.91 41.83 -16.54
N CYS A 194 -27.44 43.05 -16.55
CA CYS A 194 -26.19 43.44 -15.90
C CYS A 194 -26.38 43.25 -14.38
N LEU A 195 -25.91 42.13 -13.85
CA LEU A 195 -25.72 41.92 -12.39
C LEU A 195 -24.37 42.51 -11.93
N LEU A 196 -24.01 43.67 -12.47
CA LEU A 196 -22.90 44.45 -11.96
C LEU A 196 -23.48 45.56 -11.04
N TYR A 197 -24.01 45.12 -9.90
CA TYR A 197 -24.28 46.05 -8.82
C TYR A 197 -24.00 45.41 -7.48
N THR A 198 -22.74 45.27 -7.15
CA THR A 198 -22.30 45.09 -5.75
C THR A 198 -20.84 45.40 -5.63
N SER A 199 -20.40 46.62 -5.60
CA SER A 199 -19.14 46.95 -4.92
C SER A 199 -18.88 48.43 -4.77
N ASP A 200 -19.88 49.30 -4.77
CA ASP A 200 -19.61 50.72 -4.60
C ASP A 200 -20.41 51.34 -3.45
N ALA A 201 -20.44 50.65 -2.31
CA ALA A 201 -21.06 51.18 -1.10
C ALA A 201 -20.14 51.15 0.13
N ALA A 202 -18.84 51.20 -0.06
CA ALA A 202 -17.88 51.22 1.05
C ALA A 202 -16.78 52.25 0.92
N ASP A 203 -16.98 53.34 0.17
CA ASP A 203 -16.03 54.46 0.15
C ASP A 203 -16.76 55.79 0.23
N ASP A 204 -17.40 56.04 1.40
CA ASP A 204 -17.73 57.36 1.85
C ASP A 204 -17.87 57.35 3.38
N LYS A 205 -16.76 57.59 4.08
CA LYS A 205 -16.55 58.50 5.22
C LYS A 205 -15.23 58.17 5.93
#